data_ad649d61a8b855705daa54512de0a9b5
#
_entry.id   ad649d61a8b855705daa54512de0a9b5
#
_cell.length_a   1.000
_cell.length_b   1.000
_cell.length_c   1.000
_cell.angle_alpha   90.00
_cell.angle_beta   90.00
_cell.angle_gamma   90.00
#
_symmetry.space_group_name_H-M   'P 1'
#
loop_
_entity.id
_entity.type
_entity.pdbx_description
1 polymer ?
#
loop_
_entity_poly.entity_id
_entity_poly.type
_entity_poly.pdbx_seq_one_letter_code
_entity_poly.pdbx_strand_id
1 'polypeptide(L)'
;MVREGLARNRPQVAFVSTYPPTECGLATFTYDVLQAVERHGWDGVVISADHEARIAHPDPRVIYQLRREEVDDYIEAARLLNRSSVRVVSLQHEYGIFGGEMGELVLTFLEHLRVPVVTTLHTVVPEPTEPMRRILKAIVRASDAVVVMAGTAVRLLDSVYGAPTHHVYVIPHGAPEPLPISPQEAKAKIGMSGRIVLSTFGLVSRGKGIEDVIRALPAVVEPFPNVVYLVLGETHPKVRAREGEAYREFLMSEVERLGLQQHVVFENRYLSLEDIRLYLRATDIYITPYLNPDQITSGTLAYAIAAGCVVLSTPYLYAREVLADGGGMLVQFNNPASIADALLQLLSDPVLMRYHRLVAQRKALGLSWNKVGHAYARLFERVGRERELPLGVVQPAIAGYLESQRAG
;
A
#
# COMPACT_ATOMS: atom_id res chain seq x y z
N MET A 1 -21.74 33.19 -31.33
CA MET A 1 -21.77 31.72 -31.53
C MET A 1 -20.92 31.10 -30.42
N VAL A 2 -21.59 30.69 -29.37
CA VAL A 2 -20.98 29.99 -28.22
C VAL A 2 -20.74 28.56 -28.67
N ARG A 3 -19.48 28.10 -28.66
CA ARG A 3 -19.16 26.68 -28.82
C ARG A 3 -19.59 26.02 -27.50
N GLU A 4 -20.74 25.41 -27.48
CA GLU A 4 -21.10 24.41 -26.50
C GLU A 4 -20.06 23.30 -26.58
N GLY A 5 -19.21 23.25 -25.57
CA GLY A 5 -18.28 22.16 -25.37
C GLY A 5 -19.07 20.88 -25.17
N LEU A 6 -19.04 19.97 -26.15
CA LEU A 6 -19.45 18.58 -25.99
C LEU A 6 -18.80 18.06 -24.72
N ALA A 7 -19.56 17.87 -23.65
CA ALA A 7 -19.12 17.16 -22.47
C ALA A 7 -18.66 15.77 -22.98
N ARG A 8 -17.34 15.56 -23.09
CA ARG A 8 -16.79 14.25 -23.42
C ARG A 8 -17.24 13.33 -22.29
N ASN A 9 -18.13 12.40 -22.61
CA ASN A 9 -18.56 11.37 -21.70
C ASN A 9 -17.32 10.53 -21.36
N ARG A 10 -16.69 10.81 -20.18
CA ARG A 10 -15.48 10.10 -19.75
C ARG A 10 -15.82 8.63 -19.48
N PRO A 11 -14.97 7.68 -19.84
CA PRO A 11 -15.16 6.30 -19.45
C PRO A 11 -15.16 6.17 -17.92
N GLN A 12 -16.00 5.30 -17.40
CA GLN A 12 -16.18 5.11 -15.97
C GLN A 12 -15.48 3.84 -15.48
N VAL A 13 -14.76 3.92 -14.36
CA VAL A 13 -14.16 2.78 -13.65
C VAL A 13 -14.80 2.64 -12.27
N ALA A 14 -15.15 1.41 -11.87
CA ALA A 14 -15.63 1.12 -10.52
C ALA A 14 -14.52 0.51 -9.68
N PHE A 15 -14.16 1.14 -8.57
CA PHE A 15 -13.26 0.59 -7.57
C PHE A 15 -14.04 -0.25 -6.57
N VAL A 16 -13.58 -1.48 -6.32
CA VAL A 16 -14.15 -2.39 -5.31
C VAL A 16 -13.09 -2.64 -4.26
N SER A 17 -13.29 -2.07 -3.06
CA SER A 17 -12.28 -2.05 -1.99
C SER A 17 -12.86 -1.48 -0.70
N THR A 18 -12.06 -1.46 0.38
CA THR A 18 -12.24 -0.50 1.48
C THR A 18 -11.99 0.92 0.96
N TYR A 19 -12.65 1.91 1.56
CA TYR A 19 -12.58 3.31 1.13
C TYR A 19 -12.71 4.25 2.35
N PRO A 20 -12.12 5.48 2.32
CA PRO A 20 -12.32 6.44 3.41
C PRO A 20 -13.82 6.69 3.69
N PRO A 21 -14.25 6.81 4.96
CA PRO A 21 -13.44 7.12 6.13
C PRO A 21 -12.79 5.90 6.83
N THR A 22 -12.81 4.70 6.25
CA THR A 22 -12.13 3.55 6.86
C THR A 22 -10.63 3.81 6.96
N GLU A 23 -10.10 3.78 8.19
CA GLU A 23 -8.69 4.05 8.48
C GLU A 23 -7.83 2.80 8.23
N CYS A 24 -7.49 2.57 6.97
CA CYS A 24 -6.54 1.52 6.59
C CYS A 24 -5.74 1.90 5.34
N GLY A 25 -4.57 1.29 5.18
CA GLY A 25 -3.68 1.57 4.04
C GLY A 25 -4.31 1.28 2.68
N LEU A 26 -5.22 0.30 2.61
CA LEU A 26 -5.90 -0.06 1.37
C LEU A 26 -6.97 0.98 0.99
N ALA A 27 -7.71 1.52 1.96
CA ALA A 27 -8.66 2.60 1.73
C ALA A 27 -7.96 3.85 1.18
N THR A 28 -6.82 4.23 1.78
CA THR A 28 -5.97 5.33 1.31
C THR A 28 -5.45 5.05 -0.10
N PHE A 29 -4.93 3.85 -0.36
CA PHE A 29 -4.46 3.47 -1.70
C PHE A 29 -5.58 3.57 -2.75
N THR A 30 -6.78 3.06 -2.43
CA THR A 30 -7.93 3.10 -3.35
C THR A 30 -8.33 4.53 -3.67
N TYR A 31 -8.38 5.40 -2.65
CA TYR A 31 -8.65 6.81 -2.84
C TYR A 31 -7.60 7.48 -3.73
N ASP A 32 -6.31 7.26 -3.46
CA ASP A 32 -5.22 7.89 -4.18
C ASP A 32 -5.16 7.44 -5.65
N VAL A 33 -5.31 6.12 -5.93
CA VAL A 33 -5.30 5.63 -7.31
C VAL A 33 -6.54 6.10 -8.09
N LEU A 34 -7.71 6.20 -7.44
CA LEU A 34 -8.92 6.77 -8.04
C LEU A 34 -8.66 8.23 -8.44
N GLN A 35 -8.19 9.06 -7.53
CA GLN A 35 -7.83 10.45 -7.83
C GLN A 35 -6.78 10.54 -8.95
N ALA A 36 -5.84 9.61 -8.99
CA ALA A 36 -4.80 9.59 -10.01
C ALA A 36 -5.38 9.25 -11.40
N VAL A 37 -6.27 8.27 -11.53
CA VAL A 37 -6.87 7.93 -12.83
C VAL A 37 -7.88 8.97 -13.33
N GLU A 38 -8.56 9.69 -12.42
CA GLU A 38 -9.43 10.82 -12.79
C GLU A 38 -8.66 11.94 -13.49
N ARG A 39 -7.40 12.18 -13.12
CA ARG A 39 -6.52 13.13 -13.82
C ARG A 39 -6.17 12.68 -15.24
N HIS A 40 -6.33 11.40 -15.53
CA HIS A 40 -6.06 10.79 -16.85
C HIS A 40 -7.34 10.46 -17.64
N GLY A 41 -8.45 11.14 -17.32
CA GLY A 41 -9.64 11.16 -18.15
C GLY A 41 -10.65 10.05 -17.88
N TRP A 42 -10.57 9.39 -16.73
CA TRP A 42 -11.56 8.45 -16.23
C TRP A 42 -12.44 9.10 -15.16
N ASP A 43 -13.69 8.67 -15.04
CA ASP A 43 -14.54 9.00 -13.90
C ASP A 43 -14.63 7.79 -12.97
N GLY A 44 -14.40 8.00 -11.66
CA GLY A 44 -14.36 6.92 -10.68
C GLY A 44 -15.65 6.82 -9.88
N VAL A 45 -16.16 5.58 -9.69
CA VAL A 45 -17.18 5.25 -8.69
C VAL A 45 -16.65 4.14 -7.79
N VAL A 46 -17.27 3.95 -6.62
CA VAL A 46 -16.77 3.04 -5.59
C VAL A 46 -17.88 2.12 -5.09
N ILE A 47 -17.56 0.83 -5.03
CA ILE A 47 -18.22 -0.14 -4.17
C ILE A 47 -17.36 -0.30 -2.94
N SER A 48 -17.80 0.25 -1.82
CA SER A 48 -17.06 0.19 -0.57
C SER A 48 -17.32 -1.12 0.14
N ALA A 49 -16.27 -1.88 0.45
CA ALA A 49 -16.31 -3.16 1.16
C ALA A 49 -16.00 -3.00 2.66
N ASP A 50 -16.16 -4.09 3.42
CA ASP A 50 -15.85 -4.17 4.86
C ASP A 50 -16.83 -3.36 5.73
N HIS A 51 -18.12 -3.33 5.37
CA HIS A 51 -19.17 -2.75 6.20
C HIS A 51 -19.94 -3.82 6.97
N GLU A 52 -20.40 -3.47 8.18
CA GLU A 52 -21.36 -4.29 8.94
C GLU A 52 -22.81 -3.90 8.60
N ALA A 53 -23.04 -2.61 8.31
CA ALA A 53 -24.34 -2.06 7.95
C ALA A 53 -24.22 -1.01 6.85
N ARG A 54 -25.27 -0.82 6.06
CA ARG A 54 -25.36 0.27 5.10
C ARG A 54 -25.73 1.58 5.81
N ILE A 55 -24.88 2.58 5.68
CA ILE A 55 -25.09 3.94 6.20
C ILE A 55 -24.85 4.95 5.07
N ALA A 56 -25.41 6.16 5.20
CA ALA A 56 -25.12 7.21 4.21
C ALA A 56 -23.60 7.49 4.16
N HIS A 57 -23.00 7.32 2.99
CA HIS A 57 -21.57 7.57 2.81
C HIS A 57 -21.33 9.05 2.47
N PRO A 58 -20.30 9.71 3.10
CA PRO A 58 -20.05 11.14 2.86
C PRO A 58 -19.53 11.44 1.44
N ASP A 59 -18.85 10.48 0.79
CA ASP A 59 -18.36 10.64 -0.59
C ASP A 59 -19.44 10.12 -1.58
N PRO A 60 -19.96 11.00 -2.47
CA PRO A 60 -21.00 10.61 -3.44
C PRO A 60 -20.53 9.62 -4.51
N ARG A 61 -19.21 9.40 -4.65
CA ARG A 61 -18.65 8.37 -5.52
C ARG A 61 -18.94 6.96 -5.03
N VAL A 62 -19.22 6.78 -3.73
CA VAL A 62 -19.62 5.49 -3.17
C VAL A 62 -21.07 5.21 -3.54
N ILE A 63 -21.25 4.41 -4.58
CA ILE A 63 -22.57 4.06 -5.13
C ILE A 63 -23.21 2.83 -4.48
N TYR A 64 -22.40 2.03 -3.76
CA TYR A 64 -22.87 0.85 -3.03
C TYR A 64 -21.94 0.53 -1.86
N GLN A 65 -22.52 0.10 -0.74
CA GLN A 65 -21.79 -0.41 0.43
C GLN A 65 -22.06 -1.90 0.56
N LEU A 66 -21.00 -2.68 0.46
CA LEU A 66 -21.03 -4.13 0.54
C LEU A 66 -20.85 -4.53 2.00
N ARG A 67 -21.86 -5.20 2.56
CA ARG A 67 -21.77 -5.81 3.90
C ARG A 67 -20.93 -7.08 3.79
N ARG A 68 -19.91 -7.14 4.60
CA ARG A 68 -18.82 -8.08 4.45
C ARG A 68 -19.26 -9.54 4.39
N GLU A 69 -20.17 -9.97 5.27
CA GLU A 69 -20.58 -11.38 5.39
C GLU A 69 -21.87 -11.70 4.63
N GLU A 70 -22.45 -10.74 3.88
CA GLU A 70 -23.72 -10.89 3.17
C GLU A 70 -23.50 -11.30 1.72
N VAL A 71 -23.67 -12.57 1.38
CA VAL A 71 -23.48 -13.11 0.02
C VAL A 71 -24.29 -12.36 -1.04
N ASP A 72 -25.54 -12.00 -0.72
CA ASP A 72 -26.44 -11.30 -1.65
C ASP A 72 -25.90 -9.92 -2.04
N ASP A 73 -25.14 -9.24 -1.16
CA ASP A 73 -24.54 -7.94 -1.47
C ASP A 73 -23.50 -8.06 -2.58
N TYR A 74 -22.75 -9.16 -2.65
CA TYR A 74 -21.76 -9.40 -3.72
C TYR A 74 -22.46 -9.60 -5.06
N ILE A 75 -23.58 -10.33 -5.07
CA ILE A 75 -24.40 -10.56 -6.28
C ILE A 75 -25.05 -9.26 -6.75
N GLU A 76 -25.61 -8.48 -5.81
CA GLU A 76 -26.26 -7.19 -6.13
C GLU A 76 -25.24 -6.17 -6.65
N ALA A 77 -24.05 -6.09 -6.03
CA ALA A 77 -22.97 -5.21 -6.48
C ALA A 77 -22.55 -5.54 -7.93
N ALA A 78 -22.37 -6.82 -8.25
CA ALA A 78 -22.06 -7.25 -9.61
C ALA A 78 -23.19 -6.91 -10.59
N ARG A 79 -24.46 -7.15 -10.22
CA ARG A 79 -25.64 -6.80 -11.04
C ARG A 79 -25.77 -5.29 -11.26
N LEU A 80 -25.49 -4.47 -10.25
CA LEU A 80 -25.49 -3.02 -10.35
C LEU A 80 -24.48 -2.56 -11.40
N LEU A 81 -23.25 -3.05 -11.32
CA LEU A 81 -22.19 -2.69 -12.28
C LEU A 81 -22.51 -3.19 -13.70
N ASN A 82 -23.07 -4.39 -13.85
CA ASN A 82 -23.46 -4.93 -15.14
C ASN A 82 -24.56 -4.11 -15.87
N ARG A 83 -25.33 -3.29 -15.13
CA ARG A 83 -26.39 -2.42 -15.66
C ARG A 83 -25.96 -0.95 -15.76
N SER A 84 -24.77 -0.62 -15.31
CA SER A 84 -24.23 0.73 -15.30
C SER A 84 -23.45 1.05 -16.58
N SER A 85 -22.92 2.28 -16.67
CA SER A 85 -21.98 2.73 -17.71
C SER A 85 -20.52 2.42 -17.39
N VAL A 86 -20.26 1.65 -16.33
CA VAL A 86 -18.91 1.26 -15.94
C VAL A 86 -18.28 0.37 -17.01
N ARG A 87 -17.10 0.76 -17.47
CA ARG A 87 -16.37 0.04 -18.54
C ARG A 87 -15.35 -0.96 -17.99
N VAL A 88 -14.82 -0.72 -16.78
CA VAL A 88 -13.81 -1.56 -16.13
C VAL A 88 -14.05 -1.54 -14.63
N VAL A 89 -13.88 -2.68 -13.99
CA VAL A 89 -13.82 -2.80 -12.53
C VAL A 89 -12.37 -2.88 -12.09
N SER A 90 -11.96 -2.04 -11.16
CA SER A 90 -10.68 -2.10 -10.45
C SER A 90 -10.87 -2.74 -9.08
N LEU A 91 -10.63 -4.04 -8.98
CA LEU A 91 -10.73 -4.79 -7.74
C LEU A 91 -9.41 -4.67 -6.96
N GLN A 92 -9.48 -4.19 -5.71
CA GLN A 92 -8.33 -4.14 -4.82
C GLN A 92 -8.41 -5.34 -3.88
N HIS A 93 -7.55 -6.32 -4.07
CA HIS A 93 -7.62 -7.56 -3.30
C HIS A 93 -6.67 -7.59 -2.12
N GLU A 94 -7.26 -7.84 -0.95
CA GLU A 94 -6.59 -8.23 0.30
C GLU A 94 -7.49 -9.24 1.02
N TYR A 95 -6.90 -10.31 1.56
CA TYR A 95 -7.66 -11.41 2.19
C TYR A 95 -8.58 -10.96 3.34
N GLY A 96 -8.22 -9.90 4.04
CA GLY A 96 -8.93 -9.44 5.25
C GLY A 96 -10.09 -8.48 5.03
N ILE A 97 -10.42 -8.08 3.79
CA ILE A 97 -11.45 -7.06 3.52
C ILE A 97 -12.78 -7.63 3.00
N PHE A 98 -12.77 -8.83 2.47
CA PHE A 98 -13.98 -9.51 2.00
C PHE A 98 -14.41 -10.58 2.99
N GLY A 99 -15.69 -10.99 2.95
CA GLY A 99 -16.26 -11.98 3.83
C GLY A 99 -15.93 -13.42 3.46
N GLY A 100 -16.33 -14.33 4.34
CA GLY A 100 -16.01 -15.75 4.24
C GLY A 100 -14.58 -16.08 4.65
N GLU A 101 -14.19 -17.36 4.51
CA GLU A 101 -12.82 -17.79 4.83
C GLU A 101 -11.83 -17.12 3.89
N MET A 102 -10.86 -16.38 4.45
CA MET A 102 -9.83 -15.66 3.69
C MET A 102 -10.37 -14.76 2.57
N GLY A 103 -11.59 -14.23 2.72
CA GLY A 103 -12.19 -13.29 1.76
C GLY A 103 -12.82 -13.96 0.53
N GLU A 104 -13.17 -15.23 0.61
CA GLU A 104 -13.66 -16.02 -0.56
C GLU A 104 -14.94 -15.48 -1.20
N LEU A 105 -15.77 -14.72 -0.46
CA LEU A 105 -17.01 -14.15 -1.02
C LEU A 105 -16.77 -13.20 -2.20
N VAL A 106 -15.56 -12.68 -2.38
CA VAL A 106 -15.20 -11.92 -3.59
C VAL A 106 -15.31 -12.76 -4.86
N LEU A 107 -15.20 -14.08 -4.78
CA LEU A 107 -15.38 -14.98 -5.92
C LEU A 107 -16.84 -14.97 -6.40
N THR A 108 -17.80 -14.88 -5.49
CA THR A 108 -19.22 -14.72 -5.83
C THR A 108 -19.46 -13.42 -6.61
N PHE A 109 -18.81 -12.32 -6.23
CA PHE A 109 -18.87 -11.08 -6.99
C PHE A 109 -18.32 -11.27 -8.42
N LEU A 110 -17.13 -11.88 -8.55
CA LEU A 110 -16.46 -12.11 -9.83
C LEU A 110 -17.27 -13.06 -10.74
N GLU A 111 -17.93 -14.08 -10.18
CA GLU A 111 -18.78 -15.01 -10.93
C GLU A 111 -19.98 -14.32 -11.59
N HIS A 112 -20.58 -13.35 -10.89
CA HIS A 112 -21.76 -12.64 -11.38
C HIS A 112 -21.43 -11.39 -12.20
N LEU A 113 -20.15 -10.98 -12.24
CA LEU A 113 -19.70 -9.80 -12.95
C LEU A 113 -19.46 -10.09 -14.43
N ARG A 114 -19.94 -9.18 -15.30
CA ARG A 114 -19.73 -9.23 -16.76
C ARG A 114 -18.81 -8.11 -17.25
N VAL A 115 -18.64 -7.05 -16.45
CA VAL A 115 -17.74 -5.96 -16.75
C VAL A 115 -16.29 -6.45 -16.62
N PRO A 116 -15.37 -6.04 -17.52
CA PRO A 116 -13.95 -6.41 -17.44
C PRO A 116 -13.33 -6.04 -16.10
N VAL A 117 -12.42 -6.91 -15.57
CA VAL A 117 -11.82 -6.75 -14.25
C VAL A 117 -10.31 -6.60 -14.33
N VAL A 118 -9.80 -5.55 -13.70
CA VAL A 118 -8.38 -5.37 -13.36
C VAL A 118 -8.23 -5.55 -11.86
N THR A 119 -7.58 -6.62 -11.42
CA THR A 119 -7.36 -6.89 -9.99
C THR A 119 -5.96 -6.48 -9.56
N THR A 120 -5.87 -5.62 -8.53
CA THR A 120 -4.61 -5.31 -7.86
C THR A 120 -4.45 -6.19 -6.64
N LEU A 121 -3.37 -6.97 -6.57
CA LEU A 121 -3.05 -7.84 -5.45
C LEU A 121 -2.12 -7.13 -4.46
N HIS A 122 -2.61 -6.93 -3.23
CA HIS A 122 -1.82 -6.30 -2.17
C HIS A 122 -1.00 -7.29 -1.34
N THR A 123 -1.43 -8.56 -1.30
CA THR A 123 -0.74 -9.65 -0.61
C THR A 123 -0.56 -10.85 -1.52
N VAL A 124 0.69 -11.27 -1.72
CA VAL A 124 1.10 -12.53 -2.37
C VAL A 124 2.22 -13.11 -1.53
N VAL A 125 1.94 -14.15 -0.75
CA VAL A 125 2.90 -14.72 0.21
C VAL A 125 3.63 -15.94 -0.37
N PRO A 126 4.87 -16.23 0.06
CA PRO A 126 5.63 -17.40 -0.41
C PRO A 126 5.10 -18.71 0.15
N GLU A 127 4.46 -18.69 1.31
CA GLU A 127 3.90 -19.88 2.00
C GLU A 127 2.39 -19.66 2.26
N PRO A 128 1.53 -19.67 1.21
CA PRO A 128 0.09 -19.52 1.38
C PRO A 128 -0.52 -20.76 2.03
N THR A 129 -1.55 -20.55 2.86
CA THR A 129 -2.46 -21.63 3.23
C THR A 129 -3.20 -22.15 2.00
N GLU A 130 -3.78 -23.36 2.07
CA GLU A 130 -4.51 -23.88 0.92
C GLU A 130 -5.73 -23.02 0.52
N PRO A 131 -6.54 -22.48 1.44
CA PRO A 131 -7.57 -21.50 1.09
C PRO A 131 -7.00 -20.26 0.38
N MET A 132 -5.91 -19.67 0.88
CA MET A 132 -5.27 -18.52 0.25
C MET A 132 -4.81 -18.82 -1.18
N ARG A 133 -4.14 -19.99 -1.37
CA ARG A 133 -3.68 -20.44 -2.70
C ARG A 133 -4.83 -20.56 -3.68
N ARG A 134 -5.89 -21.25 -3.27
CA ARG A 134 -7.07 -21.53 -4.08
C ARG A 134 -7.80 -20.26 -4.49
N ILE A 135 -8.06 -19.36 -3.51
CA ILE A 135 -8.77 -18.11 -3.73
C ILE A 135 -7.97 -17.21 -4.68
N LEU A 136 -6.68 -16.98 -4.39
CA LEU A 136 -5.87 -16.10 -5.22
C LEU A 136 -5.73 -16.61 -6.66
N LYS A 137 -5.55 -17.91 -6.83
CA LYS A 137 -5.51 -18.54 -8.16
C LYS A 137 -6.83 -18.38 -8.93
N ALA A 138 -7.98 -18.47 -8.24
CA ALA A 138 -9.28 -18.23 -8.83
C ALA A 138 -9.46 -16.76 -9.25
N ILE A 139 -9.07 -15.82 -8.39
CA ILE A 139 -9.08 -14.38 -8.68
C ILE A 139 -8.23 -14.05 -9.92
N VAL A 140 -6.99 -14.55 -9.96
CA VAL A 140 -6.08 -14.30 -11.10
C VAL A 140 -6.69 -14.81 -12.41
N ARG A 141 -7.32 -15.99 -12.40
CA ARG A 141 -7.97 -16.58 -13.59
C ARG A 141 -9.25 -15.84 -14.01
N ALA A 142 -9.95 -15.24 -13.06
CA ALA A 142 -11.19 -14.50 -13.32
C ALA A 142 -10.93 -13.06 -13.78
N SER A 143 -9.70 -12.55 -13.61
CA SER A 143 -9.33 -11.18 -13.95
C SER A 143 -8.87 -11.07 -15.41
N ASP A 144 -9.29 -10.02 -16.12
CA ASP A 144 -8.80 -9.70 -17.48
C ASP A 144 -7.36 -9.15 -17.44
N ALA A 145 -6.99 -8.50 -16.34
CA ALA A 145 -5.60 -8.16 -16.03
C ALA A 145 -5.37 -8.18 -14.50
N VAL A 146 -4.14 -8.47 -14.12
CA VAL A 146 -3.72 -8.46 -12.71
C VAL A 146 -2.58 -7.47 -12.55
N VAL A 147 -2.66 -6.64 -11.50
CA VAL A 147 -1.60 -5.72 -11.10
C VAL A 147 -0.95 -6.20 -9.83
N VAL A 148 0.37 -6.20 -9.81
CA VAL A 148 1.19 -6.39 -8.61
C VAL A 148 2.19 -5.24 -8.50
N MET A 149 2.69 -4.97 -7.30
CA MET A 149 3.55 -3.81 -7.05
C MET A 149 5.05 -4.15 -7.07
N ALA A 150 5.40 -5.44 -7.20
CA ALA A 150 6.77 -5.92 -7.24
C ALA A 150 6.90 -7.12 -8.21
N GLY A 151 8.04 -7.23 -8.89
CA GLY A 151 8.35 -8.37 -9.78
C GLY A 151 8.43 -9.69 -9.02
N THR A 152 8.79 -9.66 -7.75
CA THR A 152 8.77 -10.83 -6.85
C THR A 152 7.38 -11.45 -6.76
N ALA A 153 6.32 -10.64 -6.74
CA ALA A 153 4.95 -11.16 -6.74
C ALA A 153 4.61 -11.95 -8.02
N VAL A 154 5.11 -11.51 -9.19
CA VAL A 154 4.94 -12.25 -10.45
C VAL A 154 5.57 -13.64 -10.35
N ARG A 155 6.81 -13.72 -9.82
CA ARG A 155 7.50 -15.00 -9.63
C ARG A 155 6.76 -15.92 -8.65
N LEU A 156 6.21 -15.37 -7.56
CA LEU A 156 5.42 -16.16 -6.60
C LEU A 156 4.11 -16.66 -7.22
N LEU A 157 3.41 -15.84 -8.00
CA LEU A 157 2.19 -16.24 -8.69
C LEU A 157 2.44 -17.45 -9.62
N ASP A 158 3.56 -17.45 -10.34
CA ASP A 158 3.96 -18.56 -11.19
C ASP A 158 4.38 -19.79 -10.37
N SER A 159 5.43 -19.65 -9.55
CA SER A 159 6.11 -20.79 -8.92
C SER A 159 5.36 -21.39 -7.72
N VAL A 160 4.65 -20.55 -6.94
CA VAL A 160 3.98 -20.98 -5.71
C VAL A 160 2.49 -21.23 -5.94
N TYR A 161 1.82 -20.34 -6.67
CA TYR A 161 0.37 -20.46 -6.89
C TYR A 161 0.02 -21.25 -8.16
N GLY A 162 0.97 -21.43 -9.10
CA GLY A 162 0.70 -22.02 -10.41
C GLY A 162 -0.41 -21.25 -11.16
N ALA A 163 -0.40 -19.93 -11.02
CA ALA A 163 -1.35 -19.05 -11.66
C ALA A 163 -0.79 -18.52 -13.00
N PRO A 164 -1.64 -18.23 -14.01
CA PRO A 164 -1.17 -17.65 -15.27
C PRO A 164 -0.63 -16.24 -15.06
N THR A 165 0.53 -15.93 -15.66
CA THR A 165 1.20 -14.63 -15.47
C THR A 165 1.27 -13.77 -16.73
N HIS A 166 0.76 -14.26 -17.87
CA HIS A 166 0.80 -13.54 -19.15
C HIS A 166 0.01 -12.21 -19.16
N HIS A 167 -0.94 -12.04 -18.24
CA HIS A 167 -1.75 -10.83 -18.06
C HIS A 167 -1.47 -10.14 -16.71
N VAL A 168 -0.33 -10.44 -16.09
CA VAL A 168 0.13 -9.78 -14.85
C VAL A 168 1.05 -8.61 -15.19
N TYR A 169 0.75 -7.45 -14.65
CA TYR A 169 1.47 -6.20 -14.86
C TYR A 169 2.10 -5.72 -13.56
N VAL A 170 3.33 -5.26 -13.60
CA VAL A 170 3.97 -4.62 -12.46
C VAL A 170 3.73 -3.11 -12.57
N ILE A 171 2.90 -2.57 -11.68
CA ILE A 171 2.69 -1.14 -11.49
C ILE A 171 3.09 -0.83 -10.05
N PRO A 172 4.11 0.00 -9.80
CA PRO A 172 4.59 0.24 -8.45
C PRO A 172 3.54 0.94 -7.58
N HIS A 173 3.71 0.87 -6.26
CA HIS A 173 2.91 1.65 -5.33
C HIS A 173 3.10 3.14 -5.62
N GLY A 174 2.00 3.87 -5.82
CA GLY A 174 2.05 5.32 -6.00
C GLY A 174 2.46 6.04 -4.71
N ALA A 175 3.03 7.22 -4.88
CA ALA A 175 3.42 8.06 -3.76
C ALA A 175 3.13 9.55 -4.06
N PRO A 176 2.87 10.36 -3.03
CA PRO A 176 2.68 11.79 -3.20
C PRO A 176 4.00 12.45 -3.64
N GLU A 177 3.87 13.53 -4.41
CA GLU A 177 5.03 14.36 -4.73
C GLU A 177 5.58 15.02 -3.46
N PRO A 178 6.91 15.11 -3.29
CA PRO A 178 7.49 15.81 -2.15
C PRO A 178 7.07 17.27 -2.09
N LEU A 179 7.05 17.86 -0.90
CA LEU A 179 6.80 19.29 -0.77
C LEU A 179 7.90 20.09 -1.48
N PRO A 180 7.56 21.19 -2.19
CA PRO A 180 8.51 22.02 -2.91
C PRO A 180 9.26 23.00 -1.98
N ILE A 181 9.75 22.48 -0.85
CA ILE A 181 10.58 23.19 0.13
C ILE A 181 11.88 22.42 0.35
N SER A 182 12.90 23.09 0.88
CA SER A 182 14.15 22.42 1.23
C SER A 182 13.97 21.51 2.46
N PRO A 183 14.83 20.48 2.64
CA PRO A 183 14.85 19.69 3.89
C PRO A 183 15.07 20.55 5.14
N GLN A 184 15.87 21.59 5.05
CA GLN A 184 16.15 22.53 6.15
C GLN A 184 14.90 23.31 6.55
N GLU A 185 14.14 23.82 5.57
CA GLU A 185 12.86 24.48 5.81
C GLU A 185 11.84 23.52 6.43
N ALA A 186 11.79 22.28 5.94
CA ALA A 186 10.92 21.26 6.52
C ALA A 186 11.28 20.96 7.98
N LYS A 187 12.59 20.80 8.29
CA LYS A 187 13.08 20.61 9.67
C LYS A 187 12.74 21.80 10.57
N ALA A 188 12.88 23.02 10.07
CA ALA A 188 12.52 24.21 10.85
C ALA A 188 11.00 24.22 11.18
N LYS A 189 10.15 23.83 10.24
CA LYS A 189 8.68 23.79 10.44
C LYS A 189 8.25 22.76 11.48
N ILE A 190 8.99 21.66 11.65
CA ILE A 190 8.71 20.63 12.67
C ILE A 190 9.57 20.77 13.94
N GLY A 191 10.29 21.90 14.11
CA GLY A 191 11.13 22.16 15.29
C GLY A 191 12.42 21.34 15.37
N MET A 192 12.92 20.80 14.25
CA MET A 192 14.09 19.91 14.18
C MET A 192 15.29 20.55 13.48
N SER A 193 15.42 21.87 13.53
CA SER A 193 16.58 22.59 12.98
C SER A 193 17.89 22.08 13.58
N GLY A 194 18.89 21.80 12.73
CA GLY A 194 20.20 21.30 13.17
C GLY A 194 20.23 19.84 13.60
N ARG A 195 19.10 19.14 13.62
CA ARG A 195 19.03 17.70 13.96
C ARG A 195 19.26 16.83 12.71
N ILE A 196 19.79 15.64 12.94
CA ILE A 196 19.75 14.53 11.99
C ILE A 196 18.46 13.76 12.31
N VAL A 197 17.52 13.74 11.34
CA VAL A 197 16.19 13.19 11.55
C VAL A 197 16.09 11.77 10.98
N LEU A 198 15.93 10.81 11.86
CA LEU A 198 15.47 9.45 11.52
C LEU A 198 13.95 9.41 11.69
N SER A 199 13.23 8.62 10.89
CA SER A 199 11.79 8.46 11.10
C SER A 199 11.24 7.10 10.67
N THR A 200 10.16 6.70 11.32
CA THR A 200 9.25 5.62 10.90
C THR A 200 7.83 6.16 10.96
N PHE A 201 7.02 5.99 9.91
CA PHE A 201 5.62 6.41 9.96
C PHE A 201 4.65 5.28 9.62
N GLY A 202 3.42 5.44 10.09
CA GLY A 202 2.29 4.55 9.86
C GLY A 202 1.61 4.11 11.14
N LEU A 203 0.59 3.28 11.02
CA LEU A 203 -0.14 2.74 12.18
C LEU A 203 0.80 1.85 13.02
N VAL A 204 1.03 2.26 14.27
CA VAL A 204 1.98 1.63 15.17
C VAL A 204 1.47 0.27 15.66
N SER A 205 2.31 -0.76 15.54
CA SER A 205 2.04 -2.13 16.00
C SER A 205 3.34 -2.90 16.20
N ARG A 206 3.31 -4.02 16.95
CA ARG A 206 4.51 -4.85 17.24
C ARG A 206 5.22 -5.33 15.98
N GLY A 207 4.49 -5.64 14.91
CA GLY A 207 5.10 -6.03 13.62
C GLY A 207 5.97 -4.97 12.95
N LYS A 208 6.00 -3.74 13.48
CA LYS A 208 6.85 -2.65 12.96
C LYS A 208 8.28 -2.68 13.47
N GLY A 209 8.61 -3.41 14.55
CA GLY A 209 9.98 -3.55 15.07
C GLY A 209 10.62 -2.23 15.56
N ILE A 210 9.80 -1.27 15.99
CA ILE A 210 10.25 0.07 16.41
C ILE A 210 11.22 -0.02 17.59
N GLU A 211 11.01 -1.00 18.49
CA GLU A 211 11.88 -1.28 19.63
C GLU A 211 13.33 -1.55 19.23
N ASP A 212 13.56 -2.19 18.09
CA ASP A 212 14.92 -2.50 17.63
C ASP A 212 15.68 -1.23 17.22
N VAL A 213 14.97 -0.24 16.65
CA VAL A 213 15.57 1.08 16.38
C VAL A 213 15.89 1.80 17.69
N ILE A 214 14.96 1.84 18.64
CA ILE A 214 15.17 2.48 19.95
C ILE A 214 16.38 1.86 20.66
N ARG A 215 16.51 0.53 20.63
CA ARG A 215 17.65 -0.19 21.23
C ARG A 215 18.96 0.02 20.50
N ALA A 216 18.94 0.38 19.23
CA ALA A 216 20.13 0.72 18.45
C ALA A 216 20.66 2.14 18.75
N LEU A 217 19.79 3.07 19.16
CA LEU A 217 20.12 4.49 19.32
C LEU A 217 21.25 4.80 20.31
N PRO A 218 21.44 4.13 21.47
CA PRO A 218 22.53 4.46 22.39
C PRO A 218 23.90 4.50 21.70
N ALA A 219 24.21 3.51 20.86
CA ALA A 219 25.46 3.46 20.11
C ALA A 219 25.57 4.55 19.03
N VAL A 220 24.44 5.06 18.54
CA VAL A 220 24.40 6.07 17.48
C VAL A 220 24.49 7.50 18.06
N VAL A 221 23.78 7.77 19.17
CA VAL A 221 23.73 9.12 19.74
C VAL A 221 25.02 9.51 20.47
N GLU A 222 25.82 8.54 20.88
CA GLU A 222 27.13 8.80 21.47
C GLU A 222 28.06 9.59 20.52
N PRO A 223 28.33 9.14 19.27
CA PRO A 223 29.11 9.93 18.31
C PRO A 223 28.28 11.00 17.57
N PHE A 224 26.94 10.88 17.50
CA PHE A 224 26.06 11.81 16.81
C PHE A 224 24.94 12.35 17.72
N PRO A 225 25.26 13.22 18.71
CA PRO A 225 24.29 13.67 19.72
C PRO A 225 23.14 14.52 19.18
N ASN A 226 23.21 14.96 17.94
CA ASN A 226 22.13 15.67 17.24
C ASN A 226 21.14 14.75 16.51
N VAL A 227 21.27 13.43 16.60
CA VAL A 227 20.29 12.48 16.05
C VAL A 227 18.98 12.53 16.86
N VAL A 228 17.86 12.50 16.13
CA VAL A 228 16.51 12.31 16.69
C VAL A 228 15.74 11.29 15.86
N TYR A 229 15.01 10.40 16.52
CA TYR A 229 14.12 9.42 15.89
C TYR A 229 12.68 9.81 16.13
N LEU A 230 11.93 9.98 15.04
CA LEU A 230 10.52 10.32 15.06
C LEU A 230 9.67 9.05 14.78
N VAL A 231 8.84 8.69 15.74
CA VAL A 231 7.83 7.63 15.61
C VAL A 231 6.49 8.30 15.30
N LEU A 232 6.07 8.21 14.04
CA LEU A 232 5.01 9.03 13.46
C LEU A 232 3.75 8.18 13.19
N GLY A 233 2.68 8.45 13.90
CA GLY A 233 1.37 7.83 13.73
C GLY A 233 0.78 7.26 15.01
N GLU A 234 -0.53 7.05 14.97
CA GLU A 234 -1.27 6.46 16.09
C GLU A 234 -1.17 4.93 16.13
N THR A 235 -1.60 4.35 17.22
CA THR A 235 -1.72 2.88 17.36
C THR A 235 -2.76 2.35 16.39
N HIS A 236 -2.44 1.24 15.70
CA HIS A 236 -3.35 0.61 14.74
C HIS A 236 -4.73 0.34 15.37
N PRO A 237 -5.87 0.76 14.77
CA PRO A 237 -7.19 0.67 15.39
C PRO A 237 -7.55 -0.74 15.91
N LYS A 238 -7.27 -1.79 15.11
CA LYS A 238 -7.50 -3.19 15.54
C LYS A 238 -6.59 -3.62 16.69
N VAL A 239 -5.39 -3.06 16.81
CA VAL A 239 -4.47 -3.30 17.94
C VAL A 239 -4.97 -2.55 19.17
N ARG A 240 -5.36 -1.27 19.01
CA ARG A 240 -5.93 -0.46 20.10
C ARG A 240 -7.18 -1.10 20.67
N ALA A 241 -8.07 -1.64 19.84
CA ALA A 241 -9.28 -2.34 20.30
C ALA A 241 -8.98 -3.62 21.10
N ARG A 242 -7.88 -4.31 20.82
CA ARG A 242 -7.49 -5.57 21.47
C ARG A 242 -6.57 -5.39 22.67
N GLU A 243 -5.59 -4.50 22.59
CA GLU A 243 -4.47 -4.37 23.51
C GLU A 243 -4.32 -2.94 24.09
N GLY A 244 -5.20 -1.99 23.70
CA GLY A 244 -5.04 -0.59 24.08
C GLY A 244 -3.76 0.02 23.52
N GLU A 245 -3.06 0.81 24.34
CA GLU A 245 -1.79 1.46 24.00
C GLU A 245 -0.55 0.67 24.51
N ALA A 246 -0.73 -0.58 24.94
CA ALA A 246 0.32 -1.37 25.63
C ALA A 246 1.64 -1.45 24.83
N TYR A 247 1.61 -1.51 23.51
CA TYR A 247 2.85 -1.51 22.72
C TYR A 247 3.52 -0.13 22.71
N ARG A 248 2.77 0.96 22.62
CA ARG A 248 3.32 2.32 22.70
C ARG A 248 3.93 2.59 24.08
N GLU A 249 3.23 2.21 25.14
CA GLU A 249 3.72 2.32 26.53
C GLU A 249 5.02 1.53 26.71
N PHE A 250 5.09 0.34 26.15
CA PHE A 250 6.33 -0.45 26.10
C PHE A 250 7.46 0.31 25.38
N LEU A 251 7.22 0.90 24.22
CA LEU A 251 8.23 1.68 23.51
C LEU A 251 8.69 2.90 24.32
N MET A 252 7.78 3.60 24.99
CA MET A 252 8.11 4.73 25.87
C MET A 252 8.95 4.28 27.06
N SER A 253 8.65 3.13 27.68
CA SER A 253 9.46 2.57 28.77
C SER A 253 10.87 2.19 28.31
N GLU A 254 11.04 1.69 27.08
CA GLU A 254 12.37 1.42 26.51
C GLU A 254 13.17 2.73 26.30
N VAL A 255 12.51 3.81 25.86
CA VAL A 255 13.14 5.13 25.73
C VAL A 255 13.63 5.64 27.09
N GLU A 256 12.81 5.54 28.14
CA GLU A 256 13.17 5.93 29.50
C GLU A 256 14.31 5.08 30.06
N ARG A 257 14.22 3.75 29.92
CA ARG A 257 15.23 2.80 30.38
C ARG A 257 16.62 3.05 29.77
N LEU A 258 16.65 3.52 28.51
CA LEU A 258 17.88 3.77 27.76
C LEU A 258 18.35 5.24 27.83
N GLY A 259 17.62 6.13 28.55
CA GLY A 259 17.99 7.55 28.68
C GLY A 259 17.85 8.35 27.38
N LEU A 260 16.91 7.96 26.50
CA LEU A 260 16.79 8.50 25.13
C LEU A 260 15.70 9.57 24.98
N GLN A 261 15.19 10.18 26.07
CA GLN A 261 14.06 11.13 26.04
C GLN A 261 14.33 12.38 25.16
N GLN A 262 15.60 12.74 24.94
CA GLN A 262 16.00 13.84 24.07
C GLN A 262 16.22 13.41 22.61
N HIS A 263 16.14 12.11 22.33
CA HIS A 263 16.45 11.50 21.03
C HIS A 263 15.29 10.76 20.38
N VAL A 264 14.17 10.54 21.07
CA VAL A 264 12.98 9.89 20.53
C VAL A 264 11.75 10.76 20.75
N VAL A 265 11.00 11.00 19.68
CA VAL A 265 9.74 11.78 19.71
C VAL A 265 8.63 10.93 19.15
N PHE A 266 7.52 10.82 19.89
CA PHE A 266 6.31 10.15 19.46
C PHE A 266 5.26 11.16 19.02
N GLU A 267 4.80 11.07 17.78
CA GLU A 267 3.66 11.82 17.26
C GLU A 267 2.43 10.89 17.23
N ASN A 268 1.66 10.88 18.33
CA ASN A 268 0.55 9.96 18.53
C ASN A 268 -0.78 10.51 17.98
N ARG A 269 -0.86 10.66 16.67
CA ARG A 269 -2.10 11.03 15.97
C ARG A 269 -2.12 10.43 14.57
N TYR A 270 -3.30 10.34 13.99
CA TYR A 270 -3.42 10.08 12.55
C TYR A 270 -2.86 11.28 11.78
N LEU A 271 -1.91 11.02 10.89
CA LEU A 271 -1.25 12.07 10.12
C LEU A 271 -1.99 12.32 8.81
N SER A 272 -2.25 13.58 8.51
CA SER A 272 -2.72 13.99 7.19
C SER A 272 -1.65 13.74 6.11
N LEU A 273 -2.05 13.69 4.85
CA LEU A 273 -1.10 13.56 3.75
C LEU A 273 -0.08 14.71 3.73
N GLU A 274 -0.50 15.92 4.10
CA GLU A 274 0.39 17.08 4.19
C GLU A 274 1.41 16.94 5.32
N ASP A 275 0.98 16.46 6.50
CA ASP A 275 1.90 16.12 7.60
C ASP A 275 2.93 15.07 7.16
N ILE A 276 2.48 13.97 6.54
CA ILE A 276 3.38 12.90 6.06
C ILE A 276 4.41 13.48 5.09
N ARG A 277 3.99 14.30 4.14
CA ARG A 277 4.90 14.94 3.17
C ARG A 277 5.90 15.87 3.88
N LEU A 278 5.48 16.61 4.91
CA LEU A 278 6.33 17.51 5.68
C LEU A 278 7.37 16.73 6.49
N TYR A 279 6.93 15.72 7.24
CA TYR A 279 7.83 14.88 8.04
C TYR A 279 8.83 14.12 7.15
N LEU A 280 8.40 13.51 6.06
CA LEU A 280 9.29 12.83 5.13
C LEU A 280 10.27 13.79 4.47
N ARG A 281 9.85 15.03 4.16
CA ARG A 281 10.77 16.04 3.62
C ARG A 281 11.84 16.47 4.61
N ALA A 282 11.56 16.43 5.91
CA ALA A 282 12.49 16.71 6.99
C ALA A 282 13.39 15.51 7.34
N THR A 283 13.05 14.29 6.87
CA THR A 283 13.73 13.05 7.23
C THR A 283 15.01 12.85 6.42
N ASP A 284 16.11 12.55 7.10
CA ASP A 284 17.39 12.20 6.48
C ASP A 284 17.46 10.70 6.15
N ILE A 285 17.08 9.85 7.13
CA ILE A 285 17.04 8.40 6.98
C ILE A 285 15.66 7.89 7.44
N TYR A 286 14.96 7.25 6.55
CA TYR A 286 13.68 6.59 6.85
C TYR A 286 13.92 5.13 7.20
N ILE A 287 13.33 4.65 8.30
CA ILE A 287 13.60 3.30 8.81
C ILE A 287 12.33 2.46 8.75
N THR A 288 12.40 1.29 8.10
CA THR A 288 11.33 0.27 8.10
C THR A 288 11.85 -1.03 8.70
N PRO A 289 11.89 -1.16 10.03
CA PRO A 289 12.44 -2.33 10.72
C PRO A 289 11.41 -3.44 10.88
N TYR A 290 10.56 -3.63 9.84
CA TYR A 290 9.42 -4.52 9.88
C TYR A 290 9.82 -5.97 10.09
N LEU A 291 9.02 -6.70 10.89
CA LEU A 291 9.33 -8.07 11.30
C LEU A 291 8.75 -9.15 10.38
N ASN A 292 7.81 -8.80 9.50
CA ASN A 292 7.24 -9.76 8.54
C ASN A 292 8.14 -9.88 7.30
N PRO A 293 8.85 -11.01 7.11
CA PRO A 293 9.74 -11.21 5.96
C PRO A 293 8.99 -11.29 4.62
N ASP A 294 7.72 -11.68 4.66
CA ASP A 294 6.90 -11.97 3.48
C ASP A 294 6.15 -10.77 2.93
N GLN A 295 6.37 -9.59 3.52
CA GLN A 295 5.69 -8.38 3.09
C GLN A 295 6.09 -8.01 1.66
N ILE A 296 5.12 -8.11 0.72
CA ILE A 296 5.34 -7.94 -0.74
C ILE A 296 5.03 -6.53 -1.24
N THR A 297 4.53 -5.66 -0.38
CA THR A 297 4.15 -4.28 -0.69
C THR A 297 4.34 -3.40 0.54
N SER A 298 4.79 -2.15 0.35
CA SER A 298 4.92 -1.17 1.42
C SER A 298 4.70 0.25 0.90
N GLY A 299 3.53 0.81 1.17
CA GLY A 299 3.22 2.20 0.85
C GLY A 299 4.15 3.18 1.56
N THR A 300 4.48 2.90 2.84
CA THR A 300 5.37 3.77 3.64
C THR A 300 6.78 3.80 3.08
N LEU A 301 7.32 2.67 2.60
CA LEU A 301 8.62 2.61 1.92
C LEU A 301 8.59 3.36 0.59
N ALA A 302 7.53 3.19 -0.21
CA ALA A 302 7.35 3.90 -1.47
C ALA A 302 7.31 5.42 -1.26
N TYR A 303 6.59 5.89 -0.23
CA TYR A 303 6.51 7.30 0.14
C TYR A 303 7.86 7.87 0.55
N ALA A 304 8.62 7.14 1.36
CA ALA A 304 9.95 7.56 1.80
C ALA A 304 10.93 7.71 0.61
N ILE A 305 10.94 6.74 -0.30
CA ILE A 305 11.75 6.81 -1.52
C ILE A 305 11.30 7.99 -2.40
N ALA A 306 9.99 8.19 -2.57
CA ALA A 306 9.46 9.30 -3.35
C ALA A 306 9.83 10.67 -2.76
N ALA A 307 9.93 10.77 -1.43
CA ALA A 307 10.42 11.97 -0.74
C ALA A 307 11.94 12.19 -0.86
N GLY A 308 12.69 11.21 -1.40
CA GLY A 308 14.15 11.25 -1.54
C GLY A 308 14.90 10.91 -0.25
N CYS A 309 14.25 10.23 0.71
CA CYS A 309 14.92 9.75 1.92
C CYS A 309 15.90 8.62 1.59
N VAL A 310 17.02 8.55 2.31
CA VAL A 310 17.82 7.31 2.40
C VAL A 310 17.02 6.33 3.26
N VAL A 311 16.94 5.06 2.83
CA VAL A 311 16.16 4.06 3.54
C VAL A 311 17.05 3.09 4.30
N LEU A 312 16.67 2.75 5.54
CA LEU A 312 17.18 1.62 6.28
C LEU A 312 16.06 0.63 6.52
N SER A 313 16.21 -0.61 6.09
CA SER A 313 15.10 -1.57 6.09
C SER A 313 15.56 -2.97 6.49
N THR A 314 14.71 -3.70 7.20
CA THR A 314 14.82 -5.17 7.25
C THR A 314 14.56 -5.76 5.87
N PRO A 315 15.10 -6.96 5.54
CA PRO A 315 15.09 -7.51 4.19
C PRO A 315 13.79 -8.27 3.87
N TYR A 316 12.62 -7.67 4.11
CA TYR A 316 11.36 -8.24 3.62
C TYR A 316 11.28 -8.17 2.08
N LEU A 317 10.43 -8.98 1.47
CA LEU A 317 10.41 -9.22 0.02
C LEU A 317 10.42 -7.92 -0.80
N TYR A 318 9.54 -6.98 -0.48
CA TYR A 318 9.47 -5.70 -1.20
C TYR A 318 10.73 -4.85 -1.01
N ALA A 319 11.25 -4.76 0.21
CA ALA A 319 12.46 -3.98 0.50
C ALA A 319 13.70 -4.55 -0.22
N ARG A 320 13.85 -5.88 -0.27
CA ARG A 320 14.93 -6.53 -1.04
C ARG A 320 14.91 -6.12 -2.51
N GLU A 321 13.74 -6.12 -3.13
CA GLU A 321 13.61 -5.77 -4.54
C GLU A 321 13.87 -4.28 -4.77
N VAL A 322 13.22 -3.44 -3.97
CA VAL A 322 13.27 -1.99 -4.16
C VAL A 322 14.64 -1.40 -3.82
N LEU A 323 15.38 -1.98 -2.88
CA LEU A 323 16.70 -1.50 -2.46
C LEU A 323 17.87 -2.27 -3.09
N ALA A 324 17.63 -3.22 -3.98
CA ALA A 324 18.67 -4.07 -4.58
C ALA A 324 19.80 -3.29 -5.27
N ASP A 325 19.49 -2.15 -5.89
CA ASP A 325 20.42 -1.29 -6.62
C ASP A 325 20.72 0.04 -5.88
N GLY A 326 20.46 0.08 -4.55
CA GLY A 326 20.68 1.25 -3.69
C GLY A 326 19.40 2.03 -3.39
N GLY A 327 19.57 3.25 -2.87
CA GLY A 327 18.49 4.06 -2.28
C GLY A 327 18.37 3.85 -0.78
N GLY A 328 19.13 2.91 -0.23
CA GLY A 328 19.19 2.58 1.18
C GLY A 328 20.02 1.33 1.47
N MET A 329 19.99 0.88 2.71
CA MET A 329 20.70 -0.30 3.20
C MET A 329 19.72 -1.30 3.83
N LEU A 330 20.06 -2.60 3.75
CA LEU A 330 19.34 -3.66 4.42
C LEU A 330 20.05 -4.05 5.72
N VAL A 331 19.25 -4.26 6.79
CA VAL A 331 19.71 -4.70 8.11
C VAL A 331 19.04 -6.02 8.49
N GLN A 332 19.58 -6.73 9.47
CA GLN A 332 19.03 -8.00 9.93
C GLN A 332 17.74 -7.81 10.72
N PHE A 333 16.83 -8.77 10.63
CA PHE A 333 15.63 -8.83 11.47
C PHE A 333 16.01 -9.00 12.95
N ASN A 334 15.26 -8.36 13.84
CA ASN A 334 15.42 -8.46 15.29
C ASN A 334 16.89 -8.23 15.76
N ASN A 335 17.61 -7.32 15.10
CA ASN A 335 19.02 -7.07 15.39
C ASN A 335 19.31 -5.57 15.51
N PRO A 336 19.18 -5.00 16.72
CA PRO A 336 19.53 -3.60 16.99
C PRO A 336 20.99 -3.24 16.64
N ALA A 337 21.94 -4.15 16.83
CA ALA A 337 23.34 -3.91 16.48
C ALA A 337 23.52 -3.71 14.97
N SER A 338 22.87 -4.53 14.14
CA SER A 338 22.88 -4.35 12.68
C SER A 338 22.29 -3.01 12.24
N ILE A 339 21.27 -2.51 12.95
CA ILE A 339 20.68 -1.17 12.71
C ILE A 339 21.68 -0.09 13.11
N ALA A 340 22.32 -0.21 14.28
CA ALA A 340 23.32 0.76 14.76
C ALA A 340 24.51 0.85 13.80
N ASP A 341 25.08 -0.28 13.39
CA ASP A 341 26.21 -0.35 12.46
C ASP A 341 25.90 0.35 11.12
N ALA A 342 24.72 0.07 10.56
CA ALA A 342 24.30 0.69 9.31
C ALA A 342 24.05 2.20 9.44
N LEU A 343 23.47 2.65 10.56
CA LEU A 343 23.30 4.08 10.86
C LEU A 343 24.65 4.78 11.01
N LEU A 344 25.57 4.19 11.79
CA LEU A 344 26.94 4.72 11.97
C LEU A 344 27.67 4.82 10.62
N GLN A 345 27.58 3.79 9.77
CA GLN A 345 28.17 3.81 8.45
C GLN A 345 27.60 4.94 7.58
N LEU A 346 26.27 5.09 7.52
CA LEU A 346 25.62 6.14 6.73
C LEU A 346 25.97 7.54 7.24
N LEU A 347 26.00 7.75 8.56
CA LEU A 347 26.24 9.05 9.17
C LEU A 347 27.71 9.46 9.12
N SER A 348 28.64 8.49 9.13
CA SER A 348 30.10 8.74 9.06
C SER A 348 30.61 8.90 7.62
N ASP A 349 29.83 8.45 6.61
CA ASP A 349 30.22 8.53 5.20
C ASP A 349 29.26 9.41 4.38
N PRO A 350 29.54 10.71 4.22
CA PRO A 350 28.71 11.61 3.41
C PRO A 350 28.63 11.22 1.93
N VAL A 351 29.61 10.49 1.39
CA VAL A 351 29.62 10.04 -0.01
C VAL A 351 28.59 8.92 -0.18
N LEU A 352 28.60 7.95 0.76
CA LEU A 352 27.61 6.86 0.79
C LEU A 352 26.19 7.38 0.98
N MET A 353 25.97 8.30 1.93
CA MET A 353 24.67 8.97 2.12
C MET A 353 24.18 9.65 0.84
N ARG A 354 25.07 10.40 0.18
CA ARG A 354 24.74 11.08 -1.09
C ARG A 354 24.41 10.11 -2.20
N TYR A 355 25.17 9.02 -2.32
CA TYR A 355 24.90 7.96 -3.28
C TYR A 355 23.49 7.39 -3.13
N HIS A 356 23.14 6.93 -1.93
CA HIS A 356 21.81 6.38 -1.68
C HIS A 356 20.68 7.39 -1.91
N ARG A 357 20.89 8.65 -1.54
CA ARG A 357 19.93 9.73 -1.79
C ARG A 357 19.69 9.98 -3.26
N LEU A 358 20.73 9.99 -4.07
CA LEU A 358 20.61 10.15 -5.54
C LEU A 358 19.87 8.97 -6.18
N VAL A 359 20.15 7.75 -5.73
CA VAL A 359 19.42 6.56 -6.19
C VAL A 359 17.95 6.63 -5.79
N ALA A 360 17.62 6.99 -4.56
CA ALA A 360 16.24 7.17 -4.10
C ALA A 360 15.51 8.23 -4.96
N GLN A 361 16.13 9.39 -5.19
CA GLN A 361 15.56 10.44 -6.06
C GLN A 361 15.31 9.97 -7.49
N ARG A 362 16.20 9.16 -8.06
CA ARG A 362 15.98 8.57 -9.39
C ARG A 362 14.79 7.62 -9.41
N LYS A 363 14.64 6.76 -8.39
CA LYS A 363 13.48 5.86 -8.24
C LYS A 363 12.18 6.62 -8.03
N ALA A 364 12.21 7.72 -7.28
CA ALA A 364 11.07 8.58 -7.04
C ALA A 364 10.36 9.04 -8.33
N LEU A 365 11.13 9.23 -9.43
CA LEU A 365 10.57 9.63 -10.72
C LEU A 365 9.53 8.64 -11.28
N GLY A 366 9.57 7.37 -10.86
CA GLY A 366 8.63 6.32 -11.27
C GLY A 366 7.40 6.19 -10.36
N LEU A 367 7.46 6.73 -9.14
CA LEU A 367 6.50 6.43 -8.07
C LEU A 367 5.38 7.47 -7.92
N SER A 368 5.42 8.62 -8.64
CA SER A 368 4.37 9.63 -8.47
C SER A 368 2.99 9.08 -8.83
N TRP A 369 1.96 9.46 -8.05
CA TRP A 369 0.57 9.10 -8.34
C TRP A 369 0.15 9.50 -9.76
N ASN A 370 0.73 10.56 -10.33
CA ASN A 370 0.47 10.94 -11.71
C ASN A 370 0.92 9.85 -12.70
N LYS A 371 2.13 9.29 -12.53
CA LYS A 371 2.64 8.21 -13.41
C LYS A 371 1.93 6.89 -13.17
N VAL A 372 1.69 6.56 -11.91
CA VAL A 372 0.95 5.34 -11.53
C VAL A 372 -0.47 5.41 -12.06
N GLY A 373 -1.18 6.54 -11.89
CA GLY A 373 -2.52 6.76 -12.44
C GLY A 373 -2.56 6.66 -13.97
N HIS A 374 -1.54 7.20 -14.65
CA HIS A 374 -1.40 7.04 -16.11
C HIS A 374 -1.26 5.57 -16.51
N ALA A 375 -0.44 4.79 -15.79
CA ALA A 375 -0.28 3.36 -16.06
C ALA A 375 -1.59 2.57 -15.88
N TYR A 376 -2.32 2.84 -14.78
CA TYR A 376 -3.65 2.25 -14.57
C TYR A 376 -4.65 2.66 -15.65
N ALA A 377 -4.73 3.95 -16.00
CA ALA A 377 -5.63 4.45 -17.03
C ALA A 377 -5.37 3.78 -18.40
N ARG A 378 -4.11 3.62 -18.77
CA ARG A 378 -3.70 2.88 -19.98
C ARG A 378 -4.11 1.41 -19.94
N LEU A 379 -3.96 0.77 -18.78
CA LEU A 379 -4.38 -0.62 -18.60
C LEU A 379 -5.91 -0.76 -18.69
N PHE A 380 -6.66 0.16 -18.09
CA PHE A 380 -8.12 0.19 -18.20
C PHE A 380 -8.59 0.40 -19.63
N GLU A 381 -7.96 1.31 -20.39
CA GLU A 381 -8.24 1.50 -21.83
C GLU A 381 -8.01 0.22 -22.64
N ARG A 382 -6.93 -0.48 -22.38
CA ARG A 382 -6.59 -1.74 -23.06
C ARG A 382 -7.64 -2.81 -22.78
N VAL A 383 -7.90 -3.08 -21.49
CA VAL A 383 -8.85 -4.12 -21.06
C VAL A 383 -10.27 -3.80 -21.52
N GLY A 384 -10.70 -2.54 -21.46
CA GLY A 384 -12.02 -2.11 -21.94
C GLY A 384 -12.22 -2.27 -23.45
N ARG A 385 -11.16 -2.08 -24.26
CA ARG A 385 -11.23 -2.27 -25.73
C ARG A 385 -11.21 -3.74 -26.15
N GLU A 386 -10.43 -4.58 -25.46
CA GLU A 386 -10.33 -6.00 -25.82
C GLU A 386 -11.65 -6.74 -25.71
N ARG A 387 -12.58 -6.30 -24.84
CA ARG A 387 -13.94 -6.85 -24.74
C ARG A 387 -14.99 -6.21 -25.64
N GLU A 388 -14.72 -5.09 -26.31
CA GLU A 388 -15.61 -4.51 -27.33
C GLU A 388 -15.54 -5.28 -28.65
N LEU A 389 -14.53 -6.13 -28.87
CA LEU A 389 -14.45 -7.05 -29.99
C LEU A 389 -15.36 -8.28 -29.74
N PRO A 390 -16.16 -8.76 -30.72
CA PRO A 390 -17.15 -9.80 -30.51
C PRO A 390 -16.51 -11.08 -29.93
N LEU A 391 -17.01 -11.48 -28.76
CA LEU A 391 -16.54 -12.63 -28.01
C LEU A 391 -17.01 -13.96 -28.60
N GLY A 392 -16.05 -14.79 -29.01
CA GLY A 392 -16.21 -16.23 -28.89
C GLY A 392 -15.38 -16.67 -27.68
N VAL A 393 -16.06 -17.12 -26.64
CA VAL A 393 -15.64 -17.98 -25.53
C VAL A 393 -15.92 -17.40 -24.14
N VAL A 394 -16.86 -18.05 -23.45
CA VAL A 394 -17.21 -17.90 -22.03
C VAL A 394 -16.10 -18.49 -21.16
N GLN A 395 -15.73 -17.79 -20.08
CA GLN A 395 -14.72 -18.26 -19.13
C GLN A 395 -15.28 -19.36 -18.21
N PRO A 396 -14.70 -20.58 -18.20
CA PRO A 396 -15.16 -21.70 -17.36
C PRO A 396 -14.47 -21.79 -15.98
N ALA A 397 -13.68 -20.81 -15.57
CA ALA A 397 -12.72 -21.02 -14.48
C ALA A 397 -13.31 -21.00 -13.07
N ILE A 398 -14.47 -20.36 -12.85
CA ILE A 398 -15.09 -20.22 -11.51
C ILE A 398 -16.10 -21.35 -11.24
N ALA A 399 -16.78 -21.85 -12.28
CA ALA A 399 -17.77 -22.94 -12.15
C ALA A 399 -17.18 -24.18 -11.44
N GLY A 400 -15.95 -24.55 -11.76
CA GLY A 400 -15.27 -25.69 -11.12
C GLY A 400 -14.93 -25.51 -9.63
N TYR A 401 -14.83 -24.26 -9.15
CA TYR A 401 -14.59 -23.98 -7.73
C TYR A 401 -15.85 -24.23 -6.88
N LEU A 402 -17.00 -23.75 -7.35
CA LEU A 402 -18.26 -23.87 -6.61
C LEU A 402 -18.88 -25.26 -6.67
N GLU A 403 -18.65 -26.02 -7.76
CA GLU A 403 -19.07 -27.41 -7.85
C GLU A 403 -18.31 -28.32 -6.85
N SER A 404 -17.02 -28.02 -6.59
CA SER A 404 -16.25 -28.78 -5.59
C SER A 404 -16.70 -28.53 -4.14
N GLN A 405 -17.36 -27.41 -3.85
CA GLN A 405 -17.90 -27.08 -2.51
C GLN A 405 -19.31 -27.65 -2.28
N ARG A 406 -20.06 -27.98 -3.36
CA ARG A 406 -21.41 -28.58 -3.25
C ARG A 406 -21.36 -30.12 -3.17
N ALA A 407 -20.20 -30.71 -3.43
CA ALA A 407 -20.00 -32.17 -3.43
C ALA A 407 -19.28 -32.69 -2.17
N GLY A 408 -18.94 -31.84 -1.19
CA GLY A 408 -18.43 -32.19 0.14
C GLY A 408 -19.38 -31.67 1.21
#